data_6bb782961e9d44d6a5db8e4a840d73c3
#
_entry.id   6bb782961e9d44d6a5db8e4a840d73c3
#
_cell.length_a   1.000
_cell.length_b   1.000
_cell.length_c   1.000
_cell.angle_alpha   90.00
_cell.angle_beta   90.00
_cell.angle_gamma   90.00
#
_symmetry.space_group_name_H-M   'P 1'
#
loop_
_entity.id
_entity.type
_entity.pdbx_description
1 polymer ?
#
loop_
_entity_poly.entity_id
_entity_poly.type
_entity_poly.pdbx_seq_one_letter_code
_entity_poly.pdbx_strand_id
1 'polypeptide(L)'
;MDQKPFISVSIKTLNESKCIEKTIDSIRKQLIDYPHKIIVADSLSTDNTQQLAIDKGVTVVSLTDPGDRCCGVGHQLGYLYSEGEYLLLMDGDMELEEGFVDQAVAFLQAEPEYAGVAGTV
;
A
#
# COMPACT_ATOMS: atom_id res chain seq x y z
N MET A 1 19.28 15.60 -13.39
CA MET A 1 18.74 15.24 -12.06
C MET A 1 17.76 14.10 -12.22
N ASP A 2 18.04 13.04 -11.50
CA ASP A 2 17.18 11.88 -11.57
C ASP A 2 15.94 12.11 -10.72
N GLN A 3 14.79 12.11 -11.34
CA GLN A 3 13.53 12.15 -10.58
C GLN A 3 13.22 10.76 -10.05
N LYS A 4 12.84 10.71 -8.79
CA LYS A 4 12.34 9.47 -8.20
C LYS A 4 11.00 9.10 -8.85
N PRO A 5 10.75 7.81 -9.09
CA PRO A 5 9.46 7.38 -9.64
C PRO A 5 8.32 7.61 -8.65
N PHE A 6 7.13 7.82 -9.19
CA PHE A 6 5.92 7.90 -8.38
C PHE A 6 5.49 6.49 -7.96
N ILE A 7 5.24 6.30 -6.68
CA ILE A 7 4.85 5.01 -6.12
C ILE A 7 3.47 5.13 -5.48
N SER A 8 2.54 4.30 -5.93
CA SER A 8 1.26 4.12 -5.24
C SER A 8 1.38 2.93 -4.30
N VAL A 9 0.80 3.04 -3.12
CA VAL A 9 0.77 1.96 -2.14
C VAL A 9 -0.68 1.58 -1.89
N SER A 10 -1.00 0.31 -2.06
CA SER A 10 -2.31 -0.23 -1.73
C SER A 10 -2.20 -1.11 -0.51
N ILE A 11 -2.88 -0.76 0.56
CA ILE A 11 -2.92 -1.51 1.80
C ILE A 11 -4.30 -2.14 1.91
N LYS A 12 -4.36 -3.47 1.82
CA LYS A 12 -5.59 -4.23 1.99
C LYS A 12 -5.88 -4.38 3.48
N THR A 13 -7.09 -4.04 3.92
CA THR A 13 -7.45 -4.12 5.33
C THR A 13 -8.78 -4.82 5.57
N LEU A 14 -8.85 -5.55 6.69
CA LEU A 14 -10.09 -6.02 7.30
C LEU A 14 -9.82 -6.17 8.79
N ASN A 15 -10.36 -5.24 9.59
CA ASN A 15 -10.20 -5.22 11.05
C ASN A 15 -8.72 -5.20 11.49
N GLU A 16 -8.00 -4.18 11.02
CA GLU A 16 -6.56 -3.99 11.28
C GLU A 16 -6.28 -2.80 12.21
N SER A 17 -7.23 -2.45 13.08
CA SER A 17 -7.09 -1.25 13.92
C SER A 17 -5.86 -1.26 14.82
N LYS A 18 -5.36 -2.44 15.19
CA LYS A 18 -4.17 -2.57 16.03
C LYS A 18 -2.88 -2.26 15.30
N CYS A 19 -2.86 -2.42 13.97
CA CYS A 19 -1.63 -2.37 13.18
C CYS A 19 -1.60 -1.28 12.13
N ILE A 20 -2.76 -0.79 11.69
CA ILE A 20 -2.83 0.08 10.52
C ILE A 20 -2.00 1.36 10.66
N GLU A 21 -1.97 1.97 11.83
CA GLU A 21 -1.19 3.19 12.03
C GLU A 21 0.31 2.92 11.88
N LYS A 22 0.82 1.84 12.46
CA LYS A 22 2.23 1.45 12.33
C LYS A 22 2.58 1.11 10.91
N THR A 23 1.67 0.41 10.22
CA THR A 23 1.87 0.06 8.80
C THR A 23 2.02 1.32 7.96
N ILE A 24 1.12 2.28 8.13
CA ILE A 24 1.19 3.55 7.38
C ILE A 24 2.48 4.30 7.71
N ASP A 25 2.85 4.38 8.98
CA ASP A 25 4.05 5.10 9.39
C ASP A 25 5.33 4.46 8.82
N SER A 26 5.40 3.12 8.77
CA SER A 26 6.56 2.43 8.20
C SER A 26 6.70 2.70 6.70
N ILE A 27 5.57 2.78 5.99
CA ILE A 27 5.56 3.09 4.57
C ILE A 27 6.01 4.53 4.34
N ARG A 28 5.44 5.49 5.07
CA ARG A 28 5.79 6.91 4.91
C ARG A 28 7.25 7.17 5.16
N LYS A 29 7.84 6.47 6.12
CA LYS A 29 9.26 6.60 6.43
C LYS A 29 10.14 6.22 5.25
N GLN A 30 9.79 5.16 4.53
CA GLN A 30 10.55 4.71 3.37
C GLN A 30 10.27 5.52 2.12
N LEU A 31 9.10 6.15 2.02
CA LEU A 31 8.69 6.89 0.82
C LEU A 31 8.95 8.39 0.93
N ILE A 32 9.66 8.84 1.94
CA ILE A 32 9.86 10.27 2.19
C ILE A 32 10.51 10.99 0.99
N ASP A 33 11.38 10.29 0.26
CA ASP A 33 12.08 10.84 -0.91
C ASP A 33 11.38 10.52 -2.23
N TYR A 34 10.23 9.86 -2.21
CA TYR A 34 9.48 9.48 -3.40
C TYR A 34 8.16 10.24 -3.46
N PRO A 35 7.75 10.74 -4.63
CA PRO A 35 6.36 11.14 -4.78
C PRO A 35 5.48 9.90 -4.66
N HIS A 36 4.43 9.97 -3.84
CA HIS A 36 3.66 8.78 -3.54
C HIS A 36 2.23 9.09 -3.16
N LYS A 37 1.40 8.04 -3.21
CA LYS A 37 0.02 8.05 -2.76
C LYS A 37 -0.22 6.77 -1.98
N ILE A 38 -0.82 6.88 -0.81
CA ILE A 38 -1.18 5.71 0.00
C ILE A 38 -2.69 5.53 -0.05
N ILE A 39 -3.13 4.34 -0.39
CA ILE A 39 -4.52 3.96 -0.50
C ILE A 39 -4.78 2.81 0.46
N VAL A 40 -5.74 2.97 1.36
CA VAL A 40 -6.24 1.88 2.18
C VAL A 40 -7.50 1.33 1.50
N ALA A 41 -7.42 0.10 1.04
CA ALA A 41 -8.54 -0.61 0.41
C ALA A 41 -9.19 -1.50 1.46
N ASP A 42 -10.29 -1.03 2.04
CA ASP A 42 -10.91 -1.66 3.19
C ASP A 42 -12.08 -2.56 2.80
N SER A 43 -12.10 -3.76 3.37
CA SER A 43 -13.12 -4.77 3.11
C SER A 43 -14.25 -4.73 4.14
N LEU A 44 -14.74 -3.52 4.44
CA LEU A 44 -15.83 -3.27 5.39
C LEU A 44 -15.46 -3.70 6.81
N SER A 45 -14.37 -3.12 7.34
CA SER A 45 -13.97 -3.31 8.73
C SER A 45 -15.08 -2.87 9.68
N THR A 46 -15.27 -3.65 10.73
CA THR A 46 -16.26 -3.37 11.79
C THR A 46 -15.64 -2.64 12.98
N ASP A 47 -14.32 -2.56 13.02
CA ASP A 47 -13.59 -1.78 14.01
C ASP A 47 -13.34 -0.35 13.49
N ASN A 48 -12.43 0.39 14.11
CA ASN A 48 -12.12 1.75 13.69
C ASN A 48 -10.96 1.87 12.68
N THR A 49 -10.66 0.79 11.94
CA THR A 49 -9.60 0.77 10.92
C THR A 49 -9.74 1.92 9.92
N GLN A 50 -10.93 2.10 9.35
CA GLN A 50 -11.15 3.15 8.36
C GLN A 50 -10.91 4.54 8.96
N GLN A 51 -11.41 4.79 10.16
CA GLN A 51 -11.26 6.09 10.79
C GLN A 51 -9.80 6.39 11.12
N LEU A 52 -9.06 5.40 11.61
CA LEU A 52 -7.63 5.57 11.89
C LEU A 52 -6.85 5.92 10.62
N ALA A 53 -7.17 5.27 9.50
CA ALA A 53 -6.54 5.58 8.22
C ALA A 53 -6.89 6.99 7.74
N ILE A 54 -8.16 7.37 7.85
CA ILE A 54 -8.61 8.73 7.48
C ILE A 54 -7.86 9.77 8.32
N ASP A 55 -7.71 9.53 9.61
CA ASP A 55 -7.01 10.45 10.52
C ASP A 55 -5.52 10.57 10.18
N LYS A 56 -4.94 9.54 9.56
CA LYS A 56 -3.57 9.58 9.05
C LYS A 56 -3.43 10.33 7.72
N GLY A 57 -4.54 10.77 7.13
CA GLY A 57 -4.51 11.57 5.90
C GLY A 57 -4.31 10.76 4.63
N VAL A 58 -4.51 9.44 4.66
CA VAL A 58 -4.42 8.60 3.46
C VAL A 58 -5.78 8.47 2.79
N THR A 59 -5.77 8.07 1.51
CA THR A 59 -6.99 7.80 0.77
C THR A 59 -7.58 6.47 1.24
N VAL A 60 -8.86 6.46 1.59
CA VAL A 60 -9.56 5.23 1.98
C VAL A 60 -10.62 4.93 0.94
N VAL A 61 -10.58 3.72 0.38
CA VAL A 61 -11.64 3.19 -0.49
C VAL A 61 -12.19 1.93 0.17
N SER A 62 -13.48 1.72 0.04
CA SER A 62 -14.15 0.63 0.75
C SER A 62 -15.05 -0.17 -0.18
N LEU A 63 -15.13 -1.48 0.06
CA LEU A 63 -16.20 -2.28 -0.53
C LEU A 63 -17.56 -1.76 -0.06
N THR A 64 -18.57 -1.93 -0.89
CA THR A 64 -19.95 -1.58 -0.54
C THR A 64 -20.78 -2.80 -0.17
N ASP A 65 -20.34 -4.00 -0.56
CA ASP A 65 -21.06 -5.25 -0.31
C ASP A 65 -20.15 -6.26 0.37
N PRO A 66 -20.51 -6.74 1.59
CA PRO A 66 -19.70 -7.77 2.27
C PRO A 66 -19.55 -9.07 1.45
N GLY A 67 -20.48 -9.35 0.54
CA GLY A 67 -20.40 -10.53 -0.32
C GLY A 67 -19.23 -10.48 -1.30
N ASP A 68 -18.67 -9.30 -1.53
CA ASP A 68 -17.51 -9.13 -2.41
C ASP A 68 -16.15 -9.32 -1.71
N ARG A 69 -16.17 -9.65 -0.42
CA ARG A 69 -14.91 -9.89 0.31
C ARG A 69 -14.18 -11.10 -0.22
N CYS A 70 -12.98 -10.89 -0.75
CA CYS A 70 -12.05 -11.96 -1.09
C CYS A 70 -10.64 -11.38 -1.17
N CYS A 71 -9.62 -12.25 -1.19
CA CYS A 71 -8.22 -11.81 -1.15
C CYS A 71 -7.84 -10.88 -2.30
N GLY A 72 -8.41 -11.10 -3.49
CA GLY A 72 -8.05 -10.30 -4.67
C GLY A 72 -8.76 -8.96 -4.78
N VAL A 73 -9.93 -8.80 -4.15
CA VAL A 73 -10.74 -7.60 -4.34
C VAL A 73 -10.10 -6.37 -3.71
N GLY A 74 -9.51 -6.52 -2.52
CA GLY A 74 -8.84 -5.41 -1.87
C GLY A 74 -7.70 -4.85 -2.72
N HIS A 75 -6.88 -5.72 -3.27
CA HIS A 75 -5.78 -5.30 -4.15
C HIS A 75 -6.29 -4.74 -5.47
N GLN A 76 -7.38 -5.26 -6.01
CA GLN A 76 -7.99 -4.72 -7.22
C GLN A 76 -8.50 -3.29 -6.99
N LEU A 77 -9.15 -3.03 -5.87
CA LEU A 77 -9.58 -1.68 -5.51
C LEU A 77 -8.38 -0.72 -5.44
N GLY A 78 -7.32 -1.14 -4.76
CA GLY A 78 -6.11 -0.34 -4.67
C GLY A 78 -5.50 -0.05 -6.04
N TYR A 79 -5.47 -1.05 -6.91
CA TYR A 79 -4.98 -0.88 -8.27
C TYR A 79 -5.82 0.15 -9.06
N LEU A 80 -7.14 0.09 -8.95
CA LEU A 80 -8.02 1.02 -9.67
C LEU A 80 -7.80 2.48 -9.28
N TYR A 81 -7.37 2.74 -8.06
CA TYR A 81 -7.10 4.09 -7.57
C TYR A 81 -5.62 4.44 -7.57
N SER A 82 -4.76 3.54 -8.06
CA SER A 82 -3.33 3.79 -8.13
C SER A 82 -2.96 4.68 -9.30
N GLU A 83 -1.80 5.32 -9.19
CA GLU A 83 -1.22 6.12 -10.26
C GLU A 83 0.30 6.00 -10.19
N GLY A 84 0.99 6.46 -11.23
CA GLY A 84 2.46 6.44 -11.27
C GLY A 84 3.03 5.16 -11.84
N GLU A 85 4.33 4.98 -11.62
CA GLU A 85 5.12 3.93 -12.29
C GLU A 85 5.08 2.60 -11.56
N TYR A 86 4.98 2.62 -10.23
CA TYR A 86 5.04 1.42 -9.42
C TYR A 86 3.87 1.36 -8.45
N LEU A 87 3.43 0.15 -8.18
CA LEU A 87 2.39 -0.14 -7.20
C LEU A 87 2.94 -1.11 -6.17
N LEU A 88 2.92 -0.71 -4.91
CA LEU A 88 3.28 -1.56 -3.78
C LEU A 88 2.02 -2.11 -3.15
N LEU A 89 1.91 -3.43 -3.09
CA LEU A 89 0.77 -4.12 -2.49
C LEU A 89 1.15 -4.64 -1.10
N MET A 90 0.35 -4.28 -0.09
CA MET A 90 0.60 -4.68 1.29
C MET A 90 -0.70 -5.07 1.98
N ASP A 91 -0.57 -5.87 3.03
CA ASP A 91 -1.64 -6.13 3.98
C ASP A 91 -1.51 -5.19 5.19
N GLY A 92 -2.63 -4.91 5.86
CA GLY A 92 -2.69 -3.91 6.93
C GLY A 92 -1.98 -4.29 8.22
N ASP A 93 -1.50 -5.53 8.33
CA ASP A 93 -0.74 -6.03 9.49
C ASP A 93 0.75 -6.18 9.18
N MET A 94 1.22 -5.64 8.08
CA MET A 94 2.62 -5.74 7.64
C MET A 94 3.38 -4.46 7.92
N GLU A 95 4.69 -4.59 8.15
CA GLU A 95 5.61 -3.47 8.20
C GLU A 95 6.70 -3.70 7.16
N LEU A 96 7.13 -2.61 6.50
CA LEU A 96 8.21 -2.71 5.53
C LEU A 96 9.56 -2.79 6.24
N GLU A 97 10.36 -3.73 5.81
CA GLU A 97 11.76 -3.81 6.24
C GLU A 97 12.54 -2.61 5.71
N GLU A 98 13.44 -2.08 6.53
CA GLU A 98 14.22 -0.91 6.17
C GLU A 98 15.01 -1.15 4.88
N GLY A 99 14.93 -0.19 3.95
CA GLY A 99 15.63 -0.29 2.68
C GLY A 99 14.91 -1.09 1.60
N PHE A 100 13.74 -1.70 1.91
CA PHE A 100 13.03 -2.52 0.94
C PHE A 100 12.64 -1.73 -0.31
N VAL A 101 12.07 -0.55 -0.15
CA VAL A 101 11.60 0.25 -1.30
C VAL A 101 12.77 0.64 -2.19
N ASP A 102 13.86 1.13 -1.62
CA ASP A 102 15.02 1.54 -2.41
C ASP A 102 15.61 0.36 -3.18
N GLN A 103 15.71 -0.81 -2.58
CA GLN A 103 16.23 -2.00 -3.23
C GLN A 103 15.31 -2.49 -4.34
N ALA A 104 13.99 -2.49 -4.09
CA ALA A 104 13.01 -2.93 -5.08
C ALA A 104 12.99 -2.01 -6.29
N VAL A 105 12.99 -0.69 -6.07
CA VAL A 105 13.01 0.29 -7.16
C VAL A 105 14.29 0.15 -7.98
N ALA A 106 15.45 0.03 -7.32
CA ALA A 106 16.73 -0.13 -8.01
C ALA A 106 16.74 -1.38 -8.88
N PHE A 107 16.21 -2.51 -8.35
CA PHE A 107 16.13 -3.74 -9.12
C PHE A 107 15.23 -3.58 -10.35
N LEU A 108 14.03 -3.03 -10.19
CA LEU A 108 13.08 -2.89 -11.29
C LEU A 108 13.59 -1.93 -12.36
N GLN A 109 14.32 -0.89 -11.97
CA GLN A 109 14.90 0.05 -12.93
C GLN A 109 16.09 -0.56 -13.68
N ALA A 110 16.87 -1.44 -13.03
CA ALA A 110 18.02 -2.10 -13.64
C ALA A 110 17.61 -3.28 -14.53
N GLU A 111 16.50 -3.92 -14.24
CA GLU A 111 16.02 -5.14 -14.90
C GLU A 111 14.60 -4.94 -15.43
N PRO A 112 14.42 -4.14 -16.50
CA PRO A 112 13.08 -3.74 -16.95
C PRO A 112 12.22 -4.89 -17.49
N GLU A 113 12.78 -6.07 -17.73
CA GLU A 113 12.02 -7.25 -18.13
C GLU A 113 11.23 -7.89 -16.99
N TYR A 114 11.50 -7.54 -15.73
CA TYR A 114 10.76 -8.07 -14.60
C TYR A 114 9.54 -7.20 -14.30
N ALA A 115 8.41 -7.84 -14.04
CA ALA A 115 7.15 -7.15 -13.73
C ALA A 115 7.05 -6.75 -12.27
N GLY A 116 7.78 -7.40 -11.37
CA GLY A 116 7.67 -7.10 -9.95
C GLY A 116 8.73 -7.78 -9.09
N VAL A 117 8.75 -7.37 -7.84
CA VAL A 117 9.64 -7.88 -6.79
C VAL A 117 8.78 -8.15 -5.57
N ALA A 118 9.01 -9.28 -4.90
CA ALA A 118 8.34 -9.61 -3.65
C ALA A 118 9.37 -9.71 -2.53
N GLY A 119 8.98 -9.18 -1.36
CA GLY A 119 9.75 -9.38 -0.15
C GLY A 119 9.43 -10.72 0.49
N THR A 120 10.35 -11.20 1.34
CA THR A 120 10.09 -12.38 2.17
C THR A 120 9.27 -11.99 3.40
N VAL A 121 8.39 -12.88 3.78
CA VAL A 121 7.53 -12.69 4.96
C VAL A 121 8.15 -13.41 6.16
#